data_26a694cae379cca40757a6ba2a5d0788
#
_entry.id   26a694cae379cca40757a6ba2a5d0788
#
_cell.length_a   1.000
_cell.length_b   1.000
_cell.length_c   1.000
_cell.angle_alpha   90.00
_cell.angle_beta   90.00
_cell.angle_gamma   90.00
#
_symmetry.space_group_name_H-M   'P 1'
#
loop_
_entity.id
_entity.type
_entity.pdbx_description
1 polymer ?
#
loop_
_entity_poly.entity_id
_entity_poly.type
_entity_poly.pdbx_seq_one_letter_code
_entity_poly.pdbx_strand_id
1 'polypeptide(L)'
;VVPCAFGLMRASSPRTRGEAAPAERAALVVKHVPQPAQLAQRNEPFKMLATTLSADPFIGRILTGRVEAGTLKAGDTIKALSRTGEKIEQFRVSKVLAFRGLQQTPIDLAEAGDIVTLAGMTKATVADTLCDLSVEVALPSQPIDPPTISVTFGINDSPLAGKDGSKVQSRVIRERLMREAEVNVAIKVTDTPGGDAFEVAGRGELQMCVLIENMRREGFELSISRPRVLFQEKDGKRFEPIEEVTIDV
;
A
#
# COMPACT_ATOMS: atom_id res chain seq x y z
N VAL A 1 18.21 18.04 -8.80
CA VAL A 1 17.77 17.64 -10.14
C VAL A 1 16.27 17.41 -10.06
N VAL A 2 15.48 18.33 -10.62
CA VAL A 2 14.01 18.27 -10.64
C VAL A 2 13.57 17.72 -12.00
N PRO A 3 13.26 16.43 -12.17
CA PRO A 3 12.87 15.91 -13.48
C PRO A 3 11.37 15.71 -13.70
N CYS A 4 10.49 15.95 -12.73
CA CYS A 4 9.08 15.53 -12.86
C CYS A 4 8.09 16.58 -13.39
N ALA A 5 8.45 17.85 -13.52
CA ALA A 5 7.52 18.88 -14.00
C ALA A 5 7.55 19.12 -15.53
N PHE A 6 8.45 18.51 -16.27
CA PHE A 6 8.68 18.84 -17.68
C PHE A 6 7.96 17.94 -18.70
N GLY A 7 7.34 16.86 -18.28
CA GLY A 7 6.72 15.88 -19.22
C GLY A 7 5.31 16.19 -19.70
N LEU A 8 4.62 17.17 -19.14
CA LEU A 8 3.18 17.39 -19.41
C LEU A 8 2.83 18.63 -20.25
N MET A 9 3.81 19.33 -20.79
CA MET A 9 3.55 20.52 -21.64
C MET A 9 3.95 20.29 -23.11
N ARG A 10 3.36 19.30 -23.78
CA ARG A 10 3.26 19.26 -25.24
C ARG A 10 1.81 19.38 -25.67
N ALA A 11 1.17 20.50 -25.34
CA ALA A 11 0.01 20.97 -26.08
C ALA A 11 0.45 22.18 -26.88
N SER A 12 0.46 22.03 -28.19
CA SER A 12 0.65 23.15 -29.14
C SER A 12 -0.60 24.01 -29.14
N SER A 13 -0.72 24.91 -28.15
CA SER A 13 -1.67 26.03 -28.24
C SER A 13 -1.02 27.20 -28.97
N PRO A 14 -1.74 27.92 -29.81
CA PRO A 14 -1.20 29.11 -30.48
C PRO A 14 -0.77 30.11 -29.40
N ARG A 15 0.48 30.59 -29.48
CA ARG A 15 1.02 31.62 -28.58
C ARG A 15 0.19 32.88 -28.71
N THR A 16 -0.52 33.27 -27.68
CA THR A 16 -1.11 34.56 -27.54
C THR A 16 0.00 35.63 -27.33
N ARG A 17 -0.10 36.77 -28.01
CA ARG A 17 0.83 37.90 -27.86
C ARG A 17 0.88 38.30 -26.38
N GLY A 18 2.02 38.06 -25.72
CA GLY A 18 2.23 38.38 -24.29
C GLY A 18 2.60 37.20 -23.40
N GLU A 19 2.61 35.94 -23.91
CA GLU A 19 3.08 34.78 -23.12
C GLU A 19 4.61 34.77 -23.03
N ALA A 20 5.13 34.75 -21.80
CA ALA A 20 6.56 34.61 -21.53
C ALA A 20 7.11 33.33 -22.18
N ALA A 21 8.34 33.40 -22.69
CA ALA A 21 9.02 32.25 -23.28
C ALA A 21 9.11 31.10 -22.25
N PRO A 22 9.13 29.81 -22.68
CA PRO A 22 9.23 28.67 -21.76
C PRO A 22 10.39 28.79 -20.76
N ALA A 23 11.51 29.33 -21.16
CA ALA A 23 12.66 29.59 -20.30
C ALA A 23 12.39 30.67 -19.23
N GLU A 24 11.65 31.72 -19.58
CA GLU A 24 11.27 32.77 -18.63
C GLU A 24 10.27 32.29 -17.60
N ARG A 25 9.31 31.44 -18.00
CA ARG A 25 8.38 30.79 -17.06
C ARG A 25 9.11 29.82 -16.11
N ALA A 26 10.06 29.04 -16.62
CA ALA A 26 10.90 28.19 -15.80
C ALA A 26 11.73 29.01 -14.79
N ALA A 27 12.30 30.12 -15.22
CA ALA A 27 13.03 31.00 -14.33
C ALA A 27 12.15 31.65 -13.25
N LEU A 28 10.90 32.00 -13.57
CA LEU A 28 9.93 32.47 -12.57
C LEU A 28 9.57 31.39 -11.56
N VAL A 29 9.37 30.17 -12.00
CA VAL A 29 9.10 29.03 -11.10
C VAL A 29 10.28 28.81 -10.13
N VAL A 30 11.50 28.74 -10.63
CA VAL A 30 12.70 28.58 -9.79
C VAL A 30 12.88 29.73 -8.80
N LYS A 31 12.50 30.97 -9.18
CA LYS A 31 12.63 32.15 -8.33
C LYS A 31 11.56 32.22 -7.22
N HIS A 32 10.33 31.78 -7.51
CA HIS A 32 9.17 32.04 -6.65
C HIS A 32 8.63 30.80 -5.93
N VAL A 33 8.94 29.61 -6.41
CA VAL A 33 8.51 28.36 -5.77
C VAL A 33 9.59 27.91 -4.79
N PRO A 34 9.29 27.79 -3.48
CA PRO A 34 10.27 27.30 -2.52
C PRO A 34 10.62 25.84 -2.82
N GLN A 35 11.86 25.48 -2.57
CA GLN A 35 12.28 24.07 -2.65
C GLN A 35 11.53 23.22 -1.62
N PRO A 36 11.32 21.92 -1.90
CA PRO A 36 10.71 20.98 -0.94
C PRO A 36 11.46 20.99 0.40
N ALA A 37 10.71 21.06 1.51
CA ALA A 37 11.28 21.11 2.86
C ALA A 37 12.18 19.88 3.19
N GLN A 38 11.88 18.75 2.58
CA GLN A 38 12.64 17.50 2.77
C GLN A 38 14.12 17.62 2.33
N LEU A 39 14.42 18.44 1.34
CA LEU A 39 15.81 18.65 0.90
C LEU A 39 16.68 19.26 2.00
N ALA A 40 16.08 20.05 2.90
CA ALA A 40 16.79 20.62 4.05
C ALA A 40 17.15 19.54 5.11
N GLN A 41 16.44 18.42 5.13
CA GLN A 41 16.59 17.35 6.11
C GLN A 41 17.49 16.21 5.62
N ARG A 42 18.23 16.41 4.52
CA ARG A 42 19.10 15.39 3.90
C ARG A 42 20.18 14.84 4.84
N ASN A 43 20.68 15.66 5.76
CA ASN A 43 21.74 15.31 6.71
C ASN A 43 21.23 14.74 8.04
N GLU A 44 19.91 14.63 8.19
CA GLU A 44 19.30 14.00 9.37
C GLU A 44 19.34 12.47 9.26
N PRO A 45 19.08 11.74 10.36
CA PRO A 45 18.90 10.30 10.33
C PRO A 45 17.76 9.90 9.37
N PHE A 46 17.93 8.79 8.66
CA PHE A 46 16.94 8.30 7.69
C PHE A 46 15.57 8.08 8.34
N LYS A 47 14.53 8.60 7.69
CA LYS A 47 13.12 8.39 8.04
C LYS A 47 12.29 8.31 6.77
N MET A 48 11.44 7.30 6.66
CA MET A 48 10.51 7.09 5.57
C MET A 48 9.18 6.60 6.11
N LEU A 49 8.08 7.15 5.63
CA LEU A 49 6.74 6.63 5.92
C LEU A 49 6.34 5.63 4.83
N ALA A 50 6.01 4.40 5.24
CA ALA A 50 5.50 3.38 4.34
C ALA A 50 4.05 3.68 3.94
N THR A 51 3.79 3.84 2.64
CA THR A 51 2.45 4.19 2.12
C THR A 51 1.81 3.06 1.35
N THR A 52 2.60 2.25 0.64
CA THR A 52 2.08 1.17 -0.19
C THR A 52 2.85 -0.11 0.09
N LEU A 53 2.11 -1.20 0.29
CA LEU A 53 2.64 -2.54 0.43
C LEU A 53 2.38 -3.32 -0.86
N SER A 54 3.39 -4.01 -1.35
CA SER A 54 3.32 -4.93 -2.48
C SER A 54 4.10 -6.20 -2.16
N ALA A 55 3.90 -7.24 -2.93
CA ALA A 55 4.67 -8.48 -2.84
C ALA A 55 5.21 -8.84 -4.23
N ASP A 56 6.50 -9.09 -4.29
CA ASP A 56 7.17 -9.61 -5.48
C ASP A 56 7.52 -11.08 -5.25
N PRO A 57 7.29 -12.00 -6.22
CA PRO A 57 7.57 -13.42 -6.05
C PRO A 57 9.05 -13.75 -5.75
N PHE A 58 9.98 -12.90 -6.16
CA PHE A 58 11.42 -13.12 -6.01
C PHE A 58 12.05 -12.33 -4.86
N ILE A 59 11.50 -11.15 -4.56
CA ILE A 59 12.07 -10.21 -3.57
C ILE A 59 11.30 -10.29 -2.25
N GLY A 60 10.06 -10.83 -2.28
CA GLY A 60 9.17 -10.88 -1.13
C GLY A 60 8.41 -9.57 -0.92
N ARG A 61 8.18 -9.22 0.35
CA ARG A 61 7.47 -7.97 0.71
C ARG A 61 8.29 -6.75 0.35
N ILE A 62 7.63 -5.79 -0.24
CA ILE A 62 8.22 -4.50 -0.61
C ILE A 62 7.31 -3.36 -0.14
N LEU A 63 7.91 -2.36 0.47
CA LEU A 63 7.23 -1.15 0.94
C LEU A 63 7.69 0.06 0.13
N THR A 64 6.72 0.77 -0.43
CA THR A 64 6.97 2.03 -1.14
C THR A 64 6.56 3.19 -0.25
N GLY A 65 7.36 4.24 -0.25
CA GLY A 65 7.09 5.45 0.51
C GLY A 65 7.99 6.59 0.10
N ARG A 66 7.77 7.75 0.71
CA ARG A 66 8.62 8.91 0.54
C ARG A 66 9.64 9.00 1.66
N VAL A 67 10.88 9.26 1.30
CA VAL A 67 11.95 9.58 2.25
C VAL A 67 11.72 11.00 2.77
N GLU A 68 11.41 11.12 4.06
CA GLU A 68 11.17 12.42 4.69
C GLU A 68 12.48 13.07 5.14
N ALA A 69 13.46 12.28 5.59
CA ALA A 69 14.75 12.76 6.04
C ALA A 69 15.86 11.75 5.79
N GLY A 70 17.08 12.24 5.68
CA GLY A 70 18.28 11.43 5.60
C GLY A 70 18.53 10.81 4.23
N THR A 71 19.41 9.82 4.24
CA THR A 71 19.80 9.02 3.06
C THR A 71 19.82 7.56 3.41
N LEU A 72 19.61 6.69 2.40
CA LEU A 72 19.62 5.23 2.56
C LEU A 72 20.31 4.56 1.38
N LYS A 73 21.11 3.52 1.68
CA LYS A 73 21.73 2.66 0.70
C LYS A 73 21.26 1.22 0.84
N ALA A 74 21.35 0.46 -0.25
CA ALA A 74 21.18 -0.98 -0.17
C ALA A 74 22.27 -1.58 0.74
N GLY A 75 21.84 -2.47 1.65
CA GLY A 75 22.73 -3.08 2.64
C GLY A 75 22.73 -2.41 4.01
N ASP A 76 22.16 -1.22 4.15
CA ASP A 76 22.01 -0.55 5.44
C ASP A 76 21.06 -1.31 6.35
N THR A 77 21.29 -1.23 7.66
CA THR A 77 20.41 -1.82 8.66
C THR A 77 19.52 -0.74 9.24
N ILE A 78 18.22 -0.93 9.12
CA ILE A 78 17.17 -0.02 9.60
C ILE A 78 16.18 -0.75 10.48
N LYS A 79 15.33 0.02 11.18
CA LYS A 79 14.23 -0.52 11.96
C LYS A 79 12.88 0.01 11.47
N ALA A 80 11.84 -0.79 11.73
CA ALA A 80 10.46 -0.38 11.55
C ALA A 80 9.84 -0.04 12.91
N LEU A 81 9.21 1.12 13.00
CA LEU A 81 8.44 1.57 14.14
C LEU A 81 6.95 1.58 13.78
N SER A 82 6.12 1.09 14.69
CA SER A 82 4.67 1.23 14.58
C SER A 82 4.28 2.70 14.73
N ARG A 83 3.04 3.01 14.41
CA ARG A 83 2.48 4.35 14.65
C ARG A 83 2.56 4.79 16.12
N THR A 84 2.55 3.86 17.05
CA THR A 84 2.70 4.11 18.50
C THR A 84 4.14 4.32 18.93
N GLY A 85 5.12 4.15 18.04
CA GLY A 85 6.56 4.24 18.34
C GLY A 85 7.18 2.92 18.80
N GLU A 86 6.42 1.83 18.86
CA GLU A 86 6.95 0.52 19.20
C GLU A 86 7.79 -0.05 18.08
N LYS A 87 8.92 -0.67 18.41
CA LYS A 87 9.77 -1.35 17.43
C LYS A 87 9.12 -2.66 16.97
N ILE A 88 8.80 -2.76 15.68
CA ILE A 88 8.22 -3.96 15.06
C ILE A 88 9.30 -4.96 14.70
N GLU A 89 10.29 -4.52 13.93
CA GLU A 89 11.41 -5.34 13.49
C GLU A 89 12.64 -4.49 13.17
N GLN A 90 13.76 -5.17 13.06
CA GLN A 90 15.01 -4.59 12.55
C GLN A 90 15.49 -5.50 11.42
N PHE A 91 15.84 -4.92 10.29
CA PHE A 91 16.20 -5.68 9.11
C PHE A 91 17.27 -4.97 8.29
N ARG A 92 17.93 -5.72 7.44
CA ARG A 92 18.87 -5.20 6.46
C ARG A 92 18.15 -4.98 5.14
N VAL A 93 18.26 -3.79 4.57
CA VAL A 93 17.68 -3.44 3.28
C VAL A 93 18.38 -4.26 2.18
N SER A 94 17.63 -5.15 1.54
CA SER A 94 18.16 -6.00 0.48
C SER A 94 18.28 -5.27 -0.84
N LYS A 95 17.28 -4.42 -1.17
CA LYS A 95 17.24 -3.61 -2.39
C LYS A 95 16.56 -2.28 -2.12
N VAL A 96 17.03 -1.25 -2.82
CA VAL A 96 16.39 0.07 -2.93
C VAL A 96 16.05 0.29 -4.39
N LEU A 97 14.77 0.50 -4.68
CA LEU A 97 14.26 0.68 -6.04
C LEU A 97 13.60 2.05 -6.16
N ALA A 98 13.72 2.68 -7.31
CA ALA A 98 12.97 3.90 -7.65
C ALA A 98 12.22 3.73 -8.96
N PHE A 99 11.12 4.45 -9.10
CA PHE A 99 10.38 4.46 -10.36
C PHE A 99 11.09 5.33 -11.41
N ARG A 100 11.32 4.76 -12.58
CA ARG A 100 11.75 5.46 -13.79
C ARG A 100 10.70 5.23 -14.88
N GLY A 101 9.79 6.19 -15.02
CA GLY A 101 8.56 5.96 -15.76
C GLY A 101 7.67 4.94 -15.02
N LEU A 102 7.33 3.84 -15.69
CA LEU A 102 6.51 2.76 -15.13
C LEU A 102 7.34 1.59 -14.56
N GLN A 103 8.65 1.60 -14.73
CA GLN A 103 9.53 0.52 -14.28
C GLN A 103 10.25 0.87 -12.99
N GLN A 104 10.36 -0.13 -12.11
CA GLN A 104 11.18 -0.04 -10.90
C GLN A 104 12.62 -0.42 -11.26
N THR A 105 13.55 0.50 -11.02
CA THR A 105 14.97 0.28 -11.24
C THR A 105 15.74 0.38 -9.92
N PRO A 106 16.76 -0.47 -9.70
CA PRO A 106 17.61 -0.34 -8.53
C PRO A 106 18.37 0.99 -8.55
N ILE A 107 18.50 1.59 -7.37
CA ILE A 107 19.28 2.79 -7.13
C ILE A 107 20.28 2.55 -6.00
N ASP A 108 21.45 3.17 -6.08
CA ASP A 108 22.51 3.01 -5.08
C ASP A 108 22.24 3.83 -3.82
N LEU A 109 21.62 4.99 -3.96
CA LEU A 109 21.36 5.94 -2.90
C LEU A 109 19.96 6.53 -3.04
N ALA A 110 19.19 6.49 -1.98
CA ALA A 110 17.94 7.23 -1.80
C ALA A 110 18.18 8.45 -0.92
N GLU A 111 17.59 9.59 -1.26
CA GLU A 111 17.74 10.85 -0.55
C GLU A 111 16.39 11.41 -0.10
N ALA A 112 16.43 12.32 0.89
CA ALA A 112 15.24 13.00 1.36
C ALA A 112 14.47 13.68 0.20
N GLY A 113 13.16 13.39 0.12
CA GLY A 113 12.27 13.80 -0.97
C GLY A 113 12.03 12.75 -2.05
N ASP A 114 12.86 11.70 -2.13
CA ASP A 114 12.68 10.62 -3.09
C ASP A 114 11.50 9.71 -2.71
N ILE A 115 10.81 9.18 -3.72
CA ILE A 115 9.85 8.08 -3.56
C ILE A 115 10.56 6.80 -3.95
N VAL A 116 10.74 5.93 -2.97
CA VAL A 116 11.51 4.69 -3.13
C VAL A 116 10.75 3.49 -2.63
N THR A 117 11.12 2.35 -3.15
CA THR A 117 10.61 1.05 -2.74
C THR A 117 11.74 0.27 -2.07
N LEU A 118 11.50 -0.19 -0.85
CA LEU A 118 12.45 -0.94 -0.04
C LEU A 118 12.04 -2.40 0.06
N ALA A 119 13.04 -3.28 0.06
CA ALA A 119 12.87 -4.72 0.25
C ALA A 119 13.77 -5.22 1.38
N GLY A 120 13.36 -6.32 2.03
CA GLY A 120 14.12 -6.98 3.10
C GLY A 120 13.38 -7.07 4.43
N MET A 121 12.17 -6.49 4.54
CA MET A 121 11.30 -6.61 5.71
C MET A 121 10.41 -7.85 5.66
N THR A 122 9.94 -8.28 6.83
CA THR A 122 9.02 -9.42 6.96
C THR A 122 7.70 -9.04 7.62
N LYS A 123 7.72 -8.11 8.59
CA LYS A 123 6.55 -7.76 9.41
C LYS A 123 6.03 -6.35 9.16
N ALA A 124 6.92 -5.41 8.80
CA ALA A 124 6.55 -4.03 8.57
C ALA A 124 5.42 -3.89 7.54
N THR A 125 4.53 -2.93 7.75
CA THR A 125 3.31 -2.73 6.96
C THR A 125 3.09 -1.27 6.60
N VAL A 126 1.97 -0.97 5.96
CA VAL A 126 1.56 0.40 5.63
C VAL A 126 1.34 1.20 6.92
N ALA A 127 1.65 2.50 6.87
CA ALA A 127 1.62 3.46 7.97
C ALA A 127 2.72 3.27 9.04
N ASP A 128 3.61 2.28 8.87
CA ASP A 128 4.80 2.14 9.70
C ASP A 128 5.91 3.10 9.25
N THR A 129 6.74 3.49 10.19
CA THR A 129 7.92 4.33 9.93
C THR A 129 9.15 3.46 9.80
N LEU A 130 9.79 3.49 8.62
CA LEU A 130 11.09 2.88 8.39
C LEU A 130 12.18 3.92 8.69
N CYS A 131 13.08 3.63 9.61
CA CYS A 131 14.03 4.63 10.07
C CYS A 131 15.38 4.02 10.51
N ASP A 132 16.37 4.89 10.59
CA ASP A 132 17.67 4.57 11.19
C ASP A 132 17.52 4.10 12.64
N LEU A 133 18.50 3.33 13.14
CA LEU A 133 18.48 2.78 14.49
C LEU A 133 18.46 3.84 15.59
N SER A 134 18.95 5.05 15.32
CA SER A 134 18.99 6.19 16.23
C SER A 134 17.64 6.89 16.45
N VAL A 135 16.68 6.67 15.54
CA VAL A 135 15.39 7.36 15.57
C VAL A 135 14.41 6.65 16.51
N GLU A 136 13.85 7.35 17.47
CA GLU A 136 12.89 6.79 18.44
C GLU A 136 11.45 7.21 18.18
N VAL A 137 11.23 8.29 17.42
CA VAL A 137 9.91 8.86 17.17
C VAL A 137 9.42 8.47 15.79
N ALA A 138 8.24 7.83 15.72
CA ALA A 138 7.57 7.51 14.47
C ALA A 138 7.05 8.77 13.78
N LEU A 139 6.98 8.73 12.44
CA LEU A 139 6.36 9.78 11.65
C LEU A 139 4.84 9.79 11.87
N PRO A 140 4.18 10.95 11.83
CA PRO A 140 2.74 11.03 11.92
C PRO A 140 2.10 10.29 10.76
N SER A 141 1.24 9.33 11.06
CA SER A 141 0.49 8.57 10.06
C SER A 141 -0.98 8.44 10.47
N GLN A 142 -1.86 8.33 9.48
CA GLN A 142 -3.28 8.11 9.76
C GLN A 142 -3.55 6.65 10.12
N PRO A 143 -4.51 6.39 11.04
CA PRO A 143 -4.92 5.03 11.34
C PRO A 143 -5.54 4.38 10.11
N ILE A 144 -5.29 3.08 9.94
CA ILE A 144 -6.01 2.28 8.97
C ILE A 144 -7.32 1.86 9.63
N ASP A 145 -8.44 2.21 9.00
CA ASP A 145 -9.76 1.85 9.52
C ASP A 145 -9.95 0.33 9.53
N PRO A 146 -10.54 -0.21 10.59
CA PRO A 146 -10.83 -1.64 10.67
C PRO A 146 -11.88 -2.04 9.62
N PRO A 147 -11.94 -3.34 9.25
CA PRO A 147 -12.98 -3.84 8.37
C PRO A 147 -14.38 -3.69 9.00
N THR A 148 -15.38 -3.42 8.15
CA THR A 148 -16.77 -3.16 8.57
C THR A 148 -17.70 -4.31 8.23
N ILE A 149 -17.38 -5.12 7.23
CA ILE A 149 -18.16 -6.29 6.82
C ILE A 149 -17.29 -7.54 6.71
N SER A 150 -17.90 -8.70 6.85
CA SER A 150 -17.28 -9.99 6.55
C SER A 150 -18.14 -10.83 5.61
N VAL A 151 -17.48 -11.65 4.81
CA VAL A 151 -18.08 -12.61 3.88
C VAL A 151 -17.35 -13.93 4.04
N THR A 152 -18.08 -15.04 4.06
CA THR A 152 -17.48 -16.37 4.12
C THR A 152 -17.25 -16.89 2.70
N PHE A 153 -16.02 -17.29 2.43
CA PHE A 153 -15.58 -17.94 1.21
C PHE A 153 -15.46 -19.45 1.49
N GLY A 154 -16.23 -20.24 0.80
CA GLY A 154 -16.21 -21.70 0.91
C GLY A 154 -15.89 -22.39 -0.41
N ILE A 155 -15.70 -23.68 -0.35
CA ILE A 155 -15.65 -24.52 -1.54
C ILE A 155 -17.04 -24.63 -2.17
N ASN A 156 -17.10 -24.84 -3.48
CA ASN A 156 -18.34 -25.22 -4.13
C ASN A 156 -18.54 -26.74 -3.94
N ASP A 157 -19.53 -27.10 -3.14
CA ASP A 157 -19.92 -28.49 -2.84
C ASP A 157 -21.08 -29.00 -3.71
N SER A 158 -21.50 -28.20 -4.71
CA SER A 158 -22.58 -28.58 -5.61
C SER A 158 -22.15 -29.71 -6.57
N PRO A 159 -23.12 -30.50 -7.10
CA PRO A 159 -22.82 -31.52 -8.11
C PRO A 159 -22.23 -31.00 -9.42
N LEU A 160 -22.23 -29.69 -9.61
CA LEU A 160 -21.69 -29.00 -10.78
C LEU A 160 -20.29 -28.42 -10.52
N ALA A 161 -19.70 -28.66 -9.34
CA ALA A 161 -18.38 -28.17 -8.99
C ALA A 161 -17.31 -28.59 -10.01
N GLY A 162 -16.44 -27.64 -10.39
CA GLY A 162 -15.37 -27.88 -11.35
C GLY A 162 -15.76 -27.74 -12.82
N LYS A 163 -16.97 -27.26 -13.15
CA LYS A 163 -17.39 -27.00 -14.52
C LYS A 163 -17.01 -25.62 -15.01
N ASP A 164 -17.09 -24.62 -14.16
CA ASP A 164 -16.78 -23.21 -14.49
C ASP A 164 -15.37 -22.80 -14.09
N GLY A 165 -14.77 -23.52 -13.11
CA GLY A 165 -13.42 -23.27 -12.63
C GLY A 165 -12.67 -24.54 -12.25
N SER A 166 -11.36 -24.56 -12.48
CA SER A 166 -10.52 -25.72 -12.13
C SER A 166 -9.98 -25.67 -10.68
N LYS A 167 -10.05 -24.51 -10.03
CA LYS A 167 -9.50 -24.27 -8.68
C LYS A 167 -10.61 -24.33 -7.64
N VAL A 168 -10.97 -25.56 -7.25
CA VAL A 168 -12.08 -25.85 -6.32
C VAL A 168 -11.62 -26.27 -4.94
N GLN A 169 -10.31 -26.50 -4.73
CA GLN A 169 -9.77 -27.04 -3.47
C GLN A 169 -9.62 -25.95 -2.41
N SER A 170 -10.05 -26.24 -1.19
CA SER A 170 -9.96 -25.37 -0.02
C SER A 170 -8.54 -24.81 0.18
N ARG A 171 -7.51 -25.64 0.07
CA ARG A 171 -6.11 -25.24 0.21
C ARG A 171 -5.71 -24.15 -0.80
N VAL A 172 -6.10 -24.30 -2.07
CA VAL A 172 -5.74 -23.37 -3.14
C VAL A 172 -6.47 -22.03 -2.96
N ILE A 173 -7.73 -22.09 -2.50
CA ILE A 173 -8.53 -20.91 -2.13
C ILE A 173 -7.85 -20.18 -0.96
N ARG A 174 -7.48 -20.91 0.09
CA ARG A 174 -6.79 -20.35 1.25
C ARG A 174 -5.48 -19.64 0.87
N GLU A 175 -4.62 -20.29 0.11
CA GLU A 175 -3.35 -19.73 -0.33
C GLU A 175 -3.55 -18.42 -1.11
N ARG A 176 -4.59 -18.34 -1.95
CA ARG A 176 -4.92 -17.14 -2.70
C ARG A 176 -5.43 -16.01 -1.79
N LEU A 177 -6.33 -16.34 -0.85
CA LEU A 177 -6.87 -15.37 0.11
C LEU A 177 -5.78 -14.83 1.05
N MET A 178 -4.89 -15.69 1.54
CA MET A 178 -3.76 -15.27 2.39
C MET A 178 -2.81 -14.36 1.63
N ARG A 179 -2.52 -14.64 0.37
CA ARG A 179 -1.72 -13.76 -0.49
C ARG A 179 -2.38 -12.39 -0.68
N GLU A 180 -3.69 -12.34 -0.80
CA GLU A 180 -4.41 -11.05 -0.85
C GLU A 180 -4.27 -10.29 0.46
N ALA A 181 -4.44 -10.95 1.60
CA ALA A 181 -4.30 -10.34 2.93
C ALA A 181 -2.87 -9.84 3.23
N GLU A 182 -1.85 -10.46 2.62
CA GLU A 182 -0.46 -10.00 2.75
C GLU A 182 -0.22 -8.65 2.06
N VAL A 183 -0.91 -8.39 0.96
CA VAL A 183 -0.73 -7.17 0.16
C VAL A 183 -1.75 -6.10 0.52
N ASN A 184 -2.98 -6.51 0.83
CA ASN A 184 -4.09 -5.61 1.09
C ASN A 184 -4.38 -5.52 2.59
N VAL A 185 -3.86 -4.47 3.23
CA VAL A 185 -3.99 -4.24 4.69
C VAL A 185 -5.44 -4.07 5.16
N ALA A 186 -6.36 -3.74 4.23
CA ALA A 186 -7.78 -3.57 4.53
C ALA A 186 -8.56 -4.91 4.53
N ILE A 187 -7.92 -6.00 4.13
CA ILE A 187 -8.52 -7.35 4.12
C ILE A 187 -7.92 -8.18 5.25
N LYS A 188 -8.79 -8.81 6.04
CA LYS A 188 -8.40 -9.77 7.07
C LYS A 188 -9.03 -11.12 6.75
N VAL A 189 -8.21 -12.16 6.71
CA VAL A 189 -8.66 -13.54 6.47
C VAL A 189 -8.51 -14.33 7.75
N THR A 190 -9.57 -15.05 8.12
CA THR A 190 -9.62 -15.91 9.32
C THR A 190 -10.17 -17.28 8.93
N ASP A 191 -9.50 -18.34 9.35
CA ASP A 191 -9.99 -19.70 9.12
C ASP A 191 -11.25 -19.94 9.97
N THR A 192 -12.30 -20.55 9.39
CA THR A 192 -13.48 -20.95 10.15
C THR A 192 -13.24 -22.30 10.89
N PRO A 193 -13.94 -22.56 11.99
CA PRO A 193 -13.74 -23.77 12.78
C PRO A 193 -13.87 -25.10 12.02
N GLY A 194 -14.51 -25.10 10.85
CA GLY A 194 -14.69 -26.29 10.00
C GLY A 194 -13.53 -26.56 9.03
N GLY A 195 -12.62 -25.60 8.81
CA GLY A 195 -11.46 -25.75 7.91
C GLY A 195 -11.76 -25.69 6.41
N ASP A 196 -13.01 -25.72 5.98
CA ASP A 196 -13.42 -25.73 4.56
C ASP A 196 -13.91 -24.36 4.07
N ALA A 197 -13.97 -23.39 4.96
CA ALA A 197 -14.39 -22.04 4.66
C ALA A 197 -13.49 -21.01 5.36
N PHE A 198 -13.47 -19.79 4.81
CA PHE A 198 -12.62 -18.71 5.26
C PHE A 198 -13.47 -17.45 5.44
N GLU A 199 -13.41 -16.84 6.59
CA GLU A 199 -14.04 -15.55 6.82
C GLU A 199 -13.09 -14.44 6.33
N VAL A 200 -13.57 -13.67 5.37
CA VAL A 200 -12.83 -12.55 4.78
C VAL A 200 -13.54 -11.27 5.18
N ALA A 201 -12.86 -10.46 5.97
CA ALA A 201 -13.35 -9.17 6.42
C ALA A 201 -12.72 -8.04 5.59
N GLY A 202 -13.52 -7.04 5.25
CA GLY A 202 -13.09 -5.90 4.45
C GLY A 202 -13.91 -4.64 4.75
N ARG A 203 -13.59 -3.55 4.05
CA ARG A 203 -14.21 -2.24 4.29
C ARG A 203 -15.59 -2.08 3.67
N GLY A 204 -15.92 -2.83 2.62
CA GLY A 204 -17.20 -2.68 1.95
C GLY A 204 -17.47 -3.75 0.92
N GLU A 205 -18.73 -3.80 0.46
CA GLU A 205 -19.19 -4.80 -0.52
C GLU A 205 -18.43 -4.74 -1.84
N LEU A 206 -18.14 -3.53 -2.34
CA LEU A 206 -17.41 -3.37 -3.59
C LEU A 206 -16.03 -4.01 -3.54
N GLN A 207 -15.30 -3.88 -2.43
CA GLN A 207 -14.00 -4.52 -2.24
C GLN A 207 -14.12 -6.05 -2.30
N MET A 208 -15.13 -6.62 -1.66
CA MET A 208 -15.40 -8.06 -1.71
C MET A 208 -15.79 -8.51 -3.11
N CYS A 209 -16.65 -7.76 -3.81
CA CYS A 209 -17.05 -8.06 -5.19
C CYS A 209 -15.85 -8.06 -6.16
N VAL A 210 -14.94 -7.09 -6.03
CA VAL A 210 -13.72 -7.04 -6.85
C VAL A 210 -12.82 -8.24 -6.57
N LEU A 211 -12.65 -8.62 -5.30
CA LEU A 211 -11.86 -9.81 -4.94
C LEU A 211 -12.48 -11.09 -5.53
N ILE A 212 -13.78 -11.28 -5.38
CA ILE A 212 -14.52 -12.43 -5.91
C ILE A 212 -14.37 -12.49 -7.43
N GLU A 213 -14.56 -11.37 -8.12
CA GLU A 213 -14.47 -11.32 -9.58
C GLU A 213 -13.04 -11.60 -10.08
N ASN A 214 -12.03 -11.09 -9.40
CA ASN A 214 -10.64 -11.40 -9.73
C ASN A 214 -10.35 -12.90 -9.55
N MET A 215 -10.78 -13.50 -8.43
CA MET A 215 -10.63 -14.93 -8.21
C MET A 215 -11.39 -15.75 -9.25
N ARG A 216 -12.61 -15.35 -9.61
CA ARG A 216 -13.37 -16.00 -10.69
C ARG A 216 -12.60 -15.99 -12.01
N ARG A 217 -12.02 -14.84 -12.40
CA ARG A 217 -11.19 -14.71 -13.61
C ARG A 217 -9.91 -15.54 -13.57
N GLU A 218 -9.37 -15.75 -12.37
CA GLU A 218 -8.22 -16.64 -12.15
C GLU A 218 -8.59 -18.14 -12.22
N GLY A 219 -9.87 -18.48 -12.41
CA GLY A 219 -10.39 -19.84 -12.53
C GLY A 219 -10.74 -20.51 -11.19
N PHE A 220 -10.95 -19.71 -10.15
CA PHE A 220 -11.51 -20.22 -8.88
C PHE A 220 -13.04 -20.35 -8.99
N GLU A 221 -13.56 -21.40 -8.39
CA GLU A 221 -14.99 -21.63 -8.20
C GLU A 221 -15.27 -21.67 -6.69
N LEU A 222 -16.14 -20.76 -6.25
CA LEU A 222 -16.32 -20.43 -4.83
C LEU A 222 -17.81 -20.44 -4.46
N SER A 223 -18.07 -20.85 -3.22
CA SER A 223 -19.35 -20.58 -2.54
C SER A 223 -19.18 -19.33 -1.66
N ILE A 224 -20.08 -18.37 -1.78
CA ILE A 224 -20.00 -17.08 -1.10
C ILE A 224 -21.23 -16.88 -0.22
N SER A 225 -21.01 -16.54 1.06
CA SER A 225 -22.11 -16.21 1.97
C SER A 225 -22.63 -14.78 1.75
N ARG A 226 -23.79 -14.49 2.37
CA ARG A 226 -24.24 -13.10 2.48
C ARG A 226 -23.29 -12.30 3.36
N PRO A 227 -23.03 -11.03 3.04
CA PRO A 227 -22.23 -10.13 3.88
C PRO A 227 -22.85 -10.00 5.28
N ARG A 228 -21.97 -9.94 6.29
CA ARG A 228 -22.34 -9.70 7.68
C ARG A 228 -21.64 -8.47 8.17
N VAL A 229 -22.37 -7.61 8.90
CA VAL A 229 -21.80 -6.42 9.54
C VAL A 229 -20.92 -6.84 10.72
N LEU A 230 -19.74 -6.27 10.81
CA LEU A 230 -18.83 -6.45 11.93
C LEU A 230 -19.04 -5.36 12.97
N PHE A 231 -19.42 -5.75 14.16
CA PHE A 231 -19.56 -4.84 15.28
C PHE A 231 -18.22 -4.64 15.99
N GLN A 232 -17.94 -3.42 16.40
CA GLN A 232 -16.83 -3.12 17.29
C GLN A 232 -17.32 -3.13 18.73
N GLU A 233 -16.53 -3.72 19.63
CA GLU A 233 -16.79 -3.68 21.07
C GLU A 233 -15.78 -2.72 21.71
N LYS A 234 -16.29 -1.65 22.35
CA LYS A 234 -15.49 -0.67 23.11
C LYS A 234 -16.19 -0.45 24.45
N ASP A 235 -15.45 -0.56 25.54
CA ASP A 235 -15.94 -0.36 26.90
C ASP A 235 -17.19 -1.19 27.25
N GLY A 236 -17.27 -2.45 26.74
CA GLY A 236 -18.39 -3.35 26.94
C GLY A 236 -19.65 -2.96 26.18
N LYS A 237 -19.59 -1.99 25.27
CA LYS A 237 -20.69 -1.58 24.38
C LYS A 237 -20.42 -1.97 22.94
N ARG A 238 -21.45 -2.40 22.26
CA ARG A 238 -21.42 -2.75 20.84
C ARG A 238 -21.67 -1.52 19.99
N PHE A 239 -20.81 -1.28 19.01
CA PHE A 239 -20.92 -0.18 18.06
C PHE A 239 -21.04 -0.73 16.64
N GLU A 240 -21.98 -0.17 15.88
CA GLU A 240 -22.09 -0.38 14.44
C GLU A 240 -21.17 0.60 13.69
N PRO A 241 -20.55 0.20 12.56
CA PRO A 241 -19.88 1.14 11.68
C PRO A 241 -20.94 2.05 11.02
N ILE A 242 -20.82 3.36 11.22
CA ILE A 242 -21.64 4.38 10.58
C ILE A 242 -20.72 5.26 9.76
N GLU A 243 -21.11 5.52 8.52
CA GLU A 243 -20.38 6.38 7.59
C GLU A 243 -21.22 7.59 7.20
N GLU A 244 -20.59 8.73 7.06
CA GLU A 244 -21.20 9.92 6.46
C GLU A 244 -20.88 9.92 4.97
N VAL A 245 -21.92 9.92 4.14
CA VAL A 245 -21.79 9.87 2.69
C VAL A 245 -22.30 11.16 2.08
N THR A 246 -21.44 11.86 1.34
CA THR A 246 -21.84 12.99 0.50
C THR A 246 -22.03 12.50 -0.94
N ILE A 247 -23.23 12.71 -1.50
CA ILE A 247 -23.57 12.30 -2.86
C ILE A 247 -23.85 13.56 -3.68
N ASP A 248 -23.02 13.80 -4.70
CA ASP A 248 -23.29 14.80 -5.72
C ASP A 248 -24.16 14.16 -6.83
N VAL A 249 -25.29 14.78 -7.15
CA VAL A 249 -26.29 14.28 -8.13
C VAL A 249 -26.34 15.20 -9.34
#